data_29acdb24fdc0c6b4083e6a349b3ec2d7
#
_entry.id   29acdb24fdc0c6b4083e6a349b3ec2d7
#
_cell.length_a   1.000
_cell.length_b   1.000
_cell.length_c   1.000
_cell.angle_alpha   90.00
_cell.angle_beta   90.00
_cell.angle_gamma   90.00
#
_symmetry.space_group_name_H-M   'P 1'
#
loop_
_entity.id
_entity.type
_entity.pdbx_description
1 polymer ?
#
loop_
_entity_poly.entity_id
_entity_poly.type
_entity_poly.pdbx_seq_one_letter_code
_entity_poly.pdbx_strand_id
1 'polypeptide(L)'
;MPGKLVSRMSKRECFTLSEKDTVKSASQKFHEKKIGCMPVIDENKKVTGILSERDLSRFIYTEKFNLTLPVSELMSKPLVTCDLNTSVTELMDEMTEKKIRHILIMEDKKLIGIVSIGDVVKHLINKIEEENKNLKDYINSY
;
A
#
# COMPACT_ATOMS: atom_id res chain seq x y z
N MET A 1 -6.78 9.39 -17.16
CA MET A 1 -7.93 8.50 -16.93
C MET A 1 -8.04 8.13 -15.47
N PRO A 2 -9.22 8.17 -14.88
CA PRO A 2 -9.42 7.64 -13.55
C PRO A 2 -8.97 6.19 -13.47
N GLY A 3 -8.35 5.81 -12.35
CA GLY A 3 -7.93 4.45 -12.12
C GLY A 3 -6.65 3.99 -12.80
N LYS A 4 -5.98 4.82 -13.59
CA LYS A 4 -4.77 4.41 -14.31
C LYS A 4 -3.64 3.97 -13.37
N LEU A 5 -3.38 4.72 -12.30
CA LEU A 5 -2.38 4.34 -11.30
C LEU A 5 -2.78 3.06 -10.59
N VAL A 6 -4.02 2.98 -10.12
CA VAL A 6 -4.53 1.81 -9.40
C VAL A 6 -4.44 0.56 -10.29
N SER A 7 -4.83 0.68 -11.56
CA SER A 7 -4.74 -0.42 -12.52
C SER A 7 -3.31 -0.94 -12.67
N ARG A 8 -2.31 -0.04 -12.76
CA ARG A 8 -0.91 -0.45 -12.84
C ARG A 8 -0.45 -1.13 -11.55
N MET A 9 -0.82 -0.60 -10.41
CA MET A 9 -0.41 -1.18 -9.12
C MET A 9 -1.04 -2.55 -8.89
N SER A 10 -2.24 -2.80 -9.41
CA SER A 10 -2.90 -4.10 -9.29
C SER A 10 -2.19 -5.21 -10.07
N LYS A 11 -1.35 -4.86 -11.03
CA LYS A 11 -0.62 -5.82 -11.86
C LYS A 11 0.70 -6.27 -11.25
N ARG A 12 1.21 -5.58 -10.24
CA ARG A 12 2.43 -6.02 -9.56
C ARG A 12 2.06 -7.02 -8.47
N GLU A 13 3.05 -7.84 -8.10
CA GLU A 13 2.85 -8.84 -7.07
C GLU A 13 2.50 -8.18 -5.73
N CYS A 14 1.44 -8.69 -5.09
CA CYS A 14 1.00 -8.22 -3.77
C CYS A 14 1.37 -9.27 -2.73
N PHE A 15 2.33 -8.96 -1.88
CA PHE A 15 2.76 -9.86 -0.81
C PHE A 15 1.82 -9.73 0.38
N THR A 16 1.46 -10.85 0.98
CA THR A 16 0.54 -10.90 2.11
C THR A 16 1.15 -11.66 3.28
N LEU A 17 0.57 -11.44 4.46
CA LEU A 17 0.90 -12.18 5.68
C LEU A 17 -0.33 -12.98 6.11
N SER A 18 -0.08 -14.15 6.72
CA SER A 18 -1.12 -14.87 7.44
C SER A 18 -1.28 -14.26 8.83
N GLU A 19 -2.48 -14.31 9.40
CA GLU A 19 -2.71 -13.85 10.79
C GLU A 19 -1.79 -14.53 11.80
N LYS A 20 -1.37 -15.74 11.50
CA LYS A 20 -0.51 -16.56 12.37
C LYS A 20 0.98 -16.30 12.16
N ASP A 21 1.36 -15.55 11.13
CA ASP A 21 2.77 -15.18 10.92
C ASP A 21 3.26 -14.38 12.12
N THR A 22 4.53 -14.58 12.49
CA THR A 22 5.11 -13.89 13.63
C THR A 22 5.68 -12.54 13.22
N VAL A 23 5.91 -11.69 14.22
CA VAL A 23 6.61 -10.41 14.03
C VAL A 23 7.96 -10.63 13.36
N LYS A 24 8.70 -11.66 13.77
CA LYS A 24 10.01 -12.00 13.18
C LYS A 24 9.85 -12.32 11.70
N SER A 25 8.90 -13.18 11.35
CA SER A 25 8.65 -13.58 9.96
C SER A 25 8.25 -12.38 9.11
N ALA A 26 7.38 -11.51 9.64
CA ALA A 26 6.97 -10.29 8.94
C ALA A 26 8.16 -9.35 8.70
N SER A 27 9.00 -9.15 9.72
CA SER A 27 10.20 -8.31 9.60
C SER A 27 11.12 -8.82 8.52
N GLN A 28 11.32 -10.14 8.44
CA GLN A 28 12.13 -10.76 7.41
C GLN A 28 11.56 -10.51 6.02
N LYS A 29 10.23 -10.63 5.84
CA LYS A 29 9.58 -10.38 4.57
C LYS A 29 9.70 -8.92 4.14
N PHE A 30 9.52 -7.98 5.05
CA PHE A 30 9.71 -6.56 4.76
C PHE A 30 11.11 -6.29 4.22
N HIS A 31 12.11 -6.86 4.87
CA HIS A 31 13.51 -6.70 4.46
C HIS A 31 13.79 -7.35 3.10
N GLU A 32 13.41 -8.60 2.93
CA GLU A 32 13.67 -9.37 1.70
C GLU A 32 12.96 -8.81 0.48
N LYS A 33 11.70 -8.40 0.66
CA LYS A 33 10.88 -7.88 -0.45
C LYS A 33 11.03 -6.37 -0.63
N LYS A 34 11.75 -5.69 0.27
CA LYS A 34 11.97 -4.23 0.24
C LYS A 34 10.65 -3.45 0.19
N ILE A 35 9.72 -3.86 1.02
CA ILE A 35 8.39 -3.23 1.15
C ILE A 35 8.15 -2.86 2.60
N GLY A 36 7.28 -1.88 2.83
CA GLY A 36 7.00 -1.37 4.17
C GLY A 36 5.62 -1.70 4.73
N CYS A 37 4.82 -2.44 3.96
CA CYS A 37 3.44 -2.71 4.35
C CYS A 37 2.93 -3.96 3.63
N MET A 38 2.18 -4.79 4.35
CA MET A 38 1.53 -5.97 3.77
C MET A 38 0.14 -6.16 4.36
N PRO A 39 -0.84 -6.53 3.50
CA PRO A 39 -2.14 -6.98 4.01
C PRO A 39 -1.99 -8.29 4.77
N VAL A 40 -2.84 -8.46 5.80
CA VAL A 40 -2.92 -9.69 6.58
C VAL A 40 -4.21 -10.40 6.19
N ILE A 41 -4.12 -11.68 5.88
CA ILE A 41 -5.25 -12.49 5.42
C ILE A 41 -5.52 -13.67 6.37
N ASP A 42 -6.78 -14.07 6.43
CA ASP A 42 -7.20 -15.24 7.21
C ASP A 42 -7.10 -16.53 6.37
N GLU A 43 -7.56 -17.66 6.93
CA GLU A 43 -7.52 -18.96 6.27
C GLU A 43 -8.35 -18.99 4.97
N ASN A 44 -9.37 -18.14 4.87
CA ASN A 44 -10.22 -18.02 3.70
C ASN A 44 -9.70 -16.99 2.69
N LYS A 45 -8.48 -16.49 2.89
CA LYS A 45 -7.84 -15.45 2.07
C LYS A 45 -8.56 -14.09 2.12
N LYS A 46 -9.37 -13.89 3.15
CA LYS A 46 -10.02 -12.60 3.39
C LYS A 46 -9.07 -11.69 4.14
N VAL A 47 -8.97 -10.42 3.72
CA VAL A 47 -8.13 -9.44 4.40
C VAL A 47 -8.76 -9.05 5.73
N THR A 48 -7.99 -9.20 6.81
CA THR A 48 -8.45 -8.91 8.17
C THR A 48 -7.71 -7.75 8.80
N GLY A 49 -6.61 -7.32 8.21
CA GLY A 49 -5.85 -6.19 8.71
C GLY A 49 -4.74 -5.82 7.75
N ILE A 50 -3.95 -4.83 8.15
CA ILE A 50 -2.78 -4.39 7.41
C ILE A 50 -1.65 -4.18 8.41
N LEU A 51 -0.44 -4.63 8.06
CA LEU A 51 0.73 -4.47 8.92
C LEU A 51 1.79 -3.66 8.19
N SER A 52 2.30 -2.63 8.86
CA SER A 52 3.37 -1.80 8.32
C SER A 52 4.57 -1.81 9.26
N GLU A 53 5.72 -1.34 8.75
CA GLU A 53 6.90 -1.13 9.58
C GLU A 53 6.61 -0.16 10.73
N ARG A 54 5.71 0.81 10.51
CA ARG A 54 5.30 1.75 11.55
C ARG A 54 4.55 1.05 12.69
N ASP A 55 3.76 0.03 12.37
CA ASP A 55 3.06 -0.74 13.40
C ASP A 55 4.07 -1.47 14.29
N LEU A 56 5.11 -2.04 13.70
CA LEU A 56 6.20 -2.68 14.46
C LEU A 56 6.88 -1.66 15.37
N SER A 57 7.21 -0.49 14.82
CA SER A 57 7.86 0.59 15.57
C SER A 57 7.02 1.07 16.76
N ARG A 58 5.70 1.16 16.59
CA ARG A 58 4.79 1.58 17.67
C ARG A 58 4.76 0.62 18.85
N PHE A 59 4.95 -0.66 18.60
CA PHE A 59 4.83 -1.69 19.64
C PHE A 59 6.16 -2.07 20.27
N ILE A 60 7.29 -1.69 19.66
CA ILE A 60 8.61 -2.15 20.09
C ILE A 60 8.95 -1.73 21.52
N TYR A 61 8.43 -0.59 21.99
CA TYR A 61 8.66 -0.11 23.35
C TYR A 61 7.75 -0.74 24.40
N THR A 62 6.73 -1.46 23.97
CA THR A 62 5.77 -2.07 24.89
C THR A 62 6.38 -3.34 25.51
N GLU A 63 6.03 -3.64 26.75
CA GLU A 63 6.49 -4.84 27.43
C GLU A 63 5.96 -6.12 26.80
N LYS A 64 4.86 -6.01 26.05
CA LYS A 64 4.23 -7.15 25.37
C LYS A 64 4.90 -7.51 24.07
N PHE A 65 5.76 -6.63 23.53
CA PHE A 65 6.42 -6.88 22.24
C PHE A 65 7.42 -8.03 22.36
N ASN A 66 7.32 -8.98 21.43
CA ASN A 66 8.34 -10.01 21.25
C ASN A 66 8.26 -10.54 19.81
N LEU A 67 9.33 -11.19 19.37
CA LEU A 67 9.47 -11.65 17.99
C LEU A 67 8.53 -12.80 17.63
N THR A 68 7.96 -13.48 18.62
CA THR A 68 7.05 -14.61 18.40
C THR A 68 5.57 -14.22 18.42
N LEU A 69 5.26 -12.94 18.69
CA LEU A 69 3.88 -12.48 18.64
C LEU A 69 3.30 -12.67 17.23
N PRO A 70 2.04 -13.11 17.13
CA PRO A 70 1.39 -13.17 15.82
C PRO A 70 1.08 -11.75 15.33
N VAL A 71 1.18 -11.55 14.03
CA VAL A 71 0.94 -10.22 13.43
C VAL A 71 -0.47 -9.72 13.65
N SER A 72 -1.43 -10.62 13.88
CA SER A 72 -2.81 -10.24 14.22
C SER A 72 -2.93 -9.35 15.45
N GLU A 73 -1.94 -9.45 16.37
CA GLU A 73 -1.91 -8.61 17.58
C GLU A 73 -1.47 -7.17 17.30
N LEU A 74 -0.77 -6.95 16.19
CA LEU A 74 -0.16 -5.65 15.87
C LEU A 74 -0.81 -4.96 14.67
N MET A 75 -1.51 -5.70 13.83
CA MET A 75 -2.07 -5.15 12.59
C MET A 75 -3.10 -4.06 12.84
N SER A 76 -3.21 -3.13 11.90
CA SER A 76 -4.18 -2.03 11.96
C SER A 76 -5.52 -2.44 11.37
N LYS A 77 -6.59 -1.93 11.97
CA LYS A 77 -7.99 -2.01 11.55
C LYS A 77 -8.62 -0.65 11.83
N PRO A 78 -9.67 -0.21 11.12
CA PRO A 78 -10.31 -0.80 9.96
C PRO A 78 -9.49 -0.63 8.67
N LEU A 79 -9.86 -1.35 7.63
CA LEU A 79 -9.19 -1.30 6.34
C LEU A 79 -9.73 -0.16 5.49
N VAL A 80 -8.83 0.52 4.77
CA VAL A 80 -9.21 1.50 3.76
C VAL A 80 -8.93 0.88 2.39
N THR A 81 -9.93 0.86 1.55
CA THR A 81 -9.86 0.20 0.24
C THR A 81 -10.22 1.13 -0.90
N CYS A 82 -9.79 0.78 -2.09
CA CYS A 82 -10.17 1.44 -3.33
C CYS A 82 -10.44 0.37 -4.39
N ASP A 83 -10.90 0.79 -5.55
CA ASP A 83 -11.12 -0.11 -6.68
C ASP A 83 -10.36 0.38 -7.90
N LEU A 84 -10.49 -0.34 -9.02
CA LEU A 84 -9.78 -0.03 -10.27
C LEU A 84 -10.20 1.31 -10.89
N ASN A 85 -11.30 1.88 -10.47
CA ASN A 85 -11.82 3.15 -10.99
C ASN A 85 -11.43 4.35 -10.12
N THR A 86 -10.79 4.11 -8.97
CA THR A 86 -10.41 5.19 -8.06
C THR A 86 -9.31 6.06 -8.67
N SER A 87 -9.52 7.37 -8.67
CA SER A 87 -8.57 8.32 -9.23
C SER A 87 -7.44 8.63 -8.26
N VAL A 88 -6.35 9.19 -8.79
CA VAL A 88 -5.20 9.64 -7.96
C VAL A 88 -5.66 10.69 -6.95
N THR A 89 -6.54 11.61 -7.36
CA THR A 89 -7.07 12.65 -6.46
C THR A 89 -7.83 12.03 -5.29
N GLU A 90 -8.67 11.04 -5.55
CA GLU A 90 -9.41 10.32 -4.51
C GLU A 90 -8.46 9.61 -3.55
N LEU A 91 -7.39 8.99 -4.06
CA LEU A 91 -6.38 8.33 -3.23
C LEU A 91 -5.68 9.35 -2.32
N MET A 92 -5.30 10.49 -2.88
CA MET A 92 -4.63 11.55 -2.12
C MET A 92 -5.52 12.09 -1.01
N ASP A 93 -6.80 12.30 -1.30
CA ASP A 93 -7.77 12.78 -0.31
C ASP A 93 -7.92 11.78 0.85
N GLU A 94 -8.06 10.50 0.53
CA GLU A 94 -8.17 9.44 1.54
C GLU A 94 -6.91 9.36 2.41
N MET A 95 -5.75 9.39 1.79
CA MET A 95 -4.48 9.33 2.50
C MET A 95 -4.28 10.53 3.42
N THR A 96 -4.69 11.72 2.96
CA THR A 96 -4.57 12.97 3.71
C THR A 96 -5.55 13.02 4.88
N GLU A 97 -6.81 12.73 4.63
CA GLU A 97 -7.86 12.78 5.66
C GLU A 97 -7.65 11.74 6.76
N LYS A 98 -7.31 10.53 6.37
CA LYS A 98 -7.16 9.42 7.30
C LYS A 98 -5.73 9.25 7.80
N LYS A 99 -4.80 10.08 7.33
CA LYS A 99 -3.38 10.04 7.71
C LYS A 99 -2.78 8.65 7.53
N ILE A 100 -3.08 8.03 6.40
CA ILE A 100 -2.59 6.70 6.03
C ILE A 100 -1.69 6.80 4.79
N ARG A 101 -0.82 5.83 4.63
CA ARG A 101 0.16 5.80 3.54
C ARG A 101 -0.06 4.65 2.56
N HIS A 102 -1.04 3.79 2.83
CA HIS A 102 -1.32 2.62 2.02
C HIS A 102 -2.82 2.42 1.92
N ILE A 103 -3.29 2.07 0.73
CA ILE A 103 -4.70 1.76 0.47
C ILE A 103 -4.74 0.43 -0.27
N LEU A 104 -5.61 -0.46 0.16
CA LEU A 104 -5.79 -1.76 -0.48
C LEU A 104 -6.63 -1.63 -1.73
N ILE A 105 -6.25 -2.35 -2.78
CA ILE A 105 -7.00 -2.40 -4.04
C ILE A 105 -7.83 -3.67 -4.03
N MET A 106 -9.15 -3.52 -4.11
CA MET A 106 -10.09 -4.64 -4.08
C MET A 106 -10.90 -4.70 -5.37
N GLU A 107 -11.21 -5.91 -5.81
CA GLU A 107 -12.10 -6.16 -6.93
C GLU A 107 -12.95 -7.38 -6.58
N ASP A 108 -14.27 -7.22 -6.64
CA ASP A 108 -15.22 -8.30 -6.30
C ASP A 108 -14.91 -8.95 -4.94
N LYS A 109 -14.63 -8.12 -3.95
CA LYS A 109 -14.30 -8.54 -2.58
C LYS A 109 -12.97 -9.29 -2.46
N LYS A 110 -12.16 -9.28 -3.52
CA LYS A 110 -10.83 -9.91 -3.53
C LYS A 110 -9.75 -8.85 -3.52
N LEU A 111 -8.70 -9.12 -2.75
CA LEU A 111 -7.51 -8.28 -2.73
C LEU A 111 -6.73 -8.50 -4.05
N ILE A 112 -6.51 -7.42 -4.80
CA ILE A 112 -5.73 -7.48 -6.04
C ILE A 112 -4.45 -6.65 -5.98
N GLY A 113 -4.26 -5.83 -4.96
CA GLY A 113 -3.03 -5.07 -4.84
C GLY A 113 -3.06 -4.08 -3.69
N ILE A 114 -2.01 -3.28 -3.64
CA ILE A 114 -1.85 -2.21 -2.65
C ILE A 114 -1.20 -1.02 -3.34
N VAL A 115 -1.63 0.18 -2.97
CA VAL A 115 -1.03 1.41 -3.48
C VAL A 115 -0.53 2.23 -2.29
N SER A 116 0.71 2.74 -2.41
CA SER A 116 1.35 3.55 -1.37
C SER A 116 1.38 5.02 -1.75
N ILE A 117 1.64 5.87 -0.74
CA ILE A 117 1.85 7.30 -1.01
C ILE A 117 3.06 7.50 -1.93
N GLY A 118 4.10 6.66 -1.82
CA GLY A 118 5.25 6.68 -2.72
C GLY A 118 4.85 6.43 -4.17
N ASP A 119 3.93 5.49 -4.40
CA ASP A 119 3.41 5.21 -5.75
C ASP A 119 2.69 6.43 -6.32
N VAL A 120 1.89 7.11 -5.49
CA VAL A 120 1.16 8.31 -5.90
C VAL A 120 2.14 9.43 -6.26
N VAL A 121 3.13 9.68 -5.41
CA VAL A 121 4.15 10.73 -5.65
C VAL A 121 4.91 10.46 -6.94
N LYS A 122 5.36 9.24 -7.15
CA LYS A 122 6.09 8.86 -8.36
C LYS A 122 5.23 9.04 -9.61
N HIS A 123 3.96 8.66 -9.53
CA HIS A 123 3.02 8.84 -10.63
C HIS A 123 2.86 10.32 -11.00
N LEU A 124 2.72 11.19 -9.99
CA LEU A 124 2.57 12.64 -10.20
C LEU A 124 3.84 13.25 -10.79
N ILE A 125 5.01 12.85 -10.30
CA ILE A 125 6.30 13.33 -10.84
C ILE A 125 6.43 12.93 -12.30
N ASN A 126 6.17 11.68 -12.65
CA ASN A 126 6.24 11.20 -14.01
C ASN A 126 5.27 11.95 -14.93
N LYS A 127 4.09 12.26 -14.45
CA LYS A 127 3.09 13.02 -15.19
C LYS A 127 3.55 14.45 -15.48
N ILE A 128 4.13 15.11 -14.47
CA ILE A 128 4.69 16.47 -14.61
C ILE A 128 5.84 16.48 -15.64
N GLU A 129 6.74 15.52 -15.55
CA GLU A 129 7.85 15.40 -16.50
C GLU A 129 7.37 15.19 -17.94
N GLU A 130 6.37 14.35 -18.13
CA GLU A 130 5.75 14.12 -19.44
C GLU A 130 5.12 15.39 -19.99
N GLU A 131 4.37 16.12 -19.18
CA GLU A 131 3.78 17.41 -19.58
C GLU A 131 4.84 18.43 -19.95
N ASN A 132 5.93 18.53 -19.19
CA ASN A 132 7.05 19.43 -19.48
C ASN A 132 7.73 19.06 -20.79
N LYS A 133 7.94 17.78 -21.04
CA LYS A 133 8.51 17.31 -22.30
C LYS A 133 7.62 17.69 -23.49
N ASN A 134 6.34 17.44 -23.38
CA ASN A 134 5.38 17.77 -24.42
C ASN A 134 5.36 19.27 -24.70
N LEU A 135 5.44 20.10 -23.68
CA LEU A 135 5.48 21.56 -23.84
C LEU A 135 6.75 22.00 -24.56
N LYS A 136 7.92 21.43 -24.17
CA LYS A 136 9.20 21.73 -24.84
C LYS A 136 9.16 21.32 -26.30
N ASP A 137 8.64 20.16 -26.62
CA ASP A 137 8.50 19.67 -28.00
C ASP A 137 7.60 20.60 -28.81
N TYR A 138 6.52 21.06 -28.21
CA TYR A 138 5.60 22.02 -28.85
C TYR A 138 6.32 23.35 -29.14
N ILE A 139 7.04 23.89 -28.16
CA ILE A 139 7.81 25.15 -28.33
C ILE A 139 8.88 24.99 -29.42
N ASN A 140 9.59 23.86 -29.43
CA ASN A 140 10.67 23.59 -30.38
C ASN A 140 10.18 23.32 -31.80
N SER A 141 8.88 23.02 -31.97
CA SER A 141 8.29 22.78 -33.31
C SER A 141 7.90 24.07 -34.03
N TYR A 142 8.01 25.22 -33.36
CA TYR A 142 7.82 26.55 -33.92
C TYR A 142 9.11 27.33 -33.88
#